data_024032c9d4de8f54abddb2034db6468a
#
_entry.id   024032c9d4de8f54abddb2034db6468a
#
_cell.length_a   1.000
_cell.length_b   1.000
_cell.length_c   1.000
_cell.angle_alpha   90.00
_cell.angle_beta   90.00
_cell.angle_gamma   90.00
#
_symmetry.space_group_name_H-M   'P 1'
#
loop_
_entity.id
_entity.type
_entity.pdbx_description
1 polymer ?
#
loop_
_entity_poly.entity_id
_entity_poly.type
_entity_poly.pdbx_seq_one_letter_code
_entity_poly.pdbx_strand_id
1 'polypeptide(L)'
;VERDIPSICSQLVLRSGERIRIYCLHPTPPSPTESDTSAPRDAELLLVGKQIRERDETALVFGDLNDVAWSHSTRLFKKVSELLDARIGRGMFNTFHAHYRFLRWPLDHIFQSPEFQIKQMAKLSDIGSDHFPIYAKFQYCPAEEHKHEVETADTGEMSQADEKIAEGREEAN
;
A
#
# COMPACT_ATOMS: atom_id res chain seq x y z
N VAL A 1 -0.02 5.71 16.14
CA VAL A 1 -0.18 4.39 15.54
C VAL A 1 -1.03 3.56 16.47
N GLU A 2 -2.17 3.14 16.00
CA GLU A 2 -3.20 2.53 16.83
C GLU A 2 -2.82 1.13 17.32
N ARG A 3 -3.33 0.77 18.50
CA ARG A 3 -2.85 -0.39 19.26
C ARG A 3 -3.52 -1.72 18.88
N ASP A 4 -4.60 -1.68 18.10
CA ASP A 4 -5.48 -2.84 17.94
C ASP A 4 -5.35 -3.58 16.60
N ILE A 5 -4.77 -2.97 15.56
CA ILE A 5 -4.53 -3.61 14.27
C ILE A 5 -3.04 -3.50 13.92
N PRO A 6 -2.26 -4.56 14.14
CA PRO A 6 -0.81 -4.48 13.97
C PRO A 6 -0.41 -4.51 12.50
N SER A 7 0.37 -3.52 12.07
CA SER A 7 1.14 -3.60 10.84
C SER A 7 2.34 -4.53 11.01
N ILE A 8 2.57 -5.39 10.03
CA ILE A 8 3.67 -6.34 10.07
C ILE A 8 4.78 -5.84 9.13
N CYS A 9 5.98 -5.69 9.68
CA CYS A 9 7.18 -5.44 8.90
C CYS A 9 8.12 -6.64 9.04
N SER A 10 8.50 -7.25 7.92
CA SER A 10 9.37 -8.41 7.88
C SER A 10 10.42 -8.30 6.77
N GLN A 11 11.41 -9.17 6.79
CA GLN A 11 12.43 -9.26 5.77
C GLN A 11 12.43 -10.66 5.14
N LEU A 12 12.30 -10.68 3.83
CA LEU A 12 12.48 -11.89 3.03
C LEU A 12 13.88 -11.89 2.42
N VAL A 13 14.59 -13.01 2.51
CA VAL A 13 15.86 -13.21 1.82
C VAL A 13 15.61 -14.14 0.63
N LEU A 14 15.86 -13.64 -0.58
CA LEU A 14 15.75 -14.44 -1.80
C LEU A 14 16.88 -15.47 -1.86
N ARG A 15 16.70 -16.50 -2.69
CA ARG A 15 17.76 -17.50 -2.93
C ARG A 15 19.05 -16.92 -3.51
N SER A 16 18.97 -15.75 -4.16
CA SER A 16 20.11 -14.97 -4.67
C SER A 16 20.87 -14.24 -3.58
N GLY A 17 20.34 -14.17 -2.35
CA GLY A 17 20.90 -13.41 -1.24
C GLY A 17 20.30 -12.01 -1.05
N GLU A 18 19.51 -11.54 -2.00
CA GLU A 18 18.85 -10.23 -1.92
C GLU A 18 17.86 -10.16 -0.79
N ARG A 19 17.79 -8.99 -0.16
CA ARG A 19 16.90 -8.73 0.97
C ARG A 19 15.75 -7.86 0.53
N ILE A 20 14.54 -8.37 0.68
CA ILE A 20 13.30 -7.67 0.33
C ILE A 20 12.57 -7.33 1.61
N ARG A 21 12.19 -6.08 1.77
CA ARG A 21 11.34 -5.67 2.87
C ARG A 21 9.87 -5.93 2.54
N ILE A 22 9.15 -6.52 3.47
CA ILE A 22 7.72 -6.82 3.35
C ILE A 22 6.97 -6.00 4.38
N TYR A 23 6.01 -5.21 3.93
CA TYR A 23 5.08 -4.46 4.77
C TYR A 23 3.66 -4.98 4.53
N CYS A 24 3.03 -5.54 5.55
CA CYS A 24 1.62 -5.90 5.53
C CYS A 24 0.88 -4.87 6.38
N LEU A 25 0.04 -4.07 5.73
CA LEU A 25 -0.64 -2.94 6.36
C LEU A 25 -2.15 -3.21 6.43
N HIS A 26 -2.73 -2.89 7.57
CA HIS A 26 -4.18 -2.86 7.74
C HIS A 26 -4.54 -1.71 8.68
N PRO A 27 -4.38 -0.45 8.23
CA PRO A 27 -4.70 0.70 9.05
C PRO A 27 -6.20 0.78 9.32
N THR A 28 -6.56 1.38 10.45
CA THR A 28 -7.95 1.47 10.90
C THR A 28 -8.83 2.19 9.87
N PRO A 29 -9.99 1.61 9.51
CA PRO A 29 -10.90 2.27 8.59
C PRO A 29 -11.49 3.54 9.21
N PRO A 30 -11.68 4.62 8.42
CA PRO A 30 -12.44 5.77 8.86
C PRO A 30 -13.92 5.37 8.96
N SER A 31 -14.39 5.20 10.17
CA SER A 31 -15.81 4.89 10.42
C SER A 31 -16.26 5.58 11.71
N PRO A 32 -17.56 5.92 11.84
CA PRO A 32 -18.08 6.55 13.06
C PRO A 32 -17.90 5.71 14.33
N THR A 33 -17.54 4.44 14.17
CA THR A 33 -17.34 3.49 15.28
C THR A 33 -15.89 3.20 15.61
N GLU A 34 -14.95 3.52 14.70
CA GLU A 34 -13.54 3.16 14.81
C GLU A 34 -12.62 4.37 14.75
N SER A 35 -12.85 5.31 13.84
CA SER A 35 -12.16 6.60 13.75
C SER A 35 -13.04 7.64 13.10
N ASP A 36 -13.17 8.84 13.70
CA ASP A 36 -13.96 9.95 13.18
C ASP A 36 -13.37 10.53 11.89
N THR A 37 -12.07 10.32 11.65
CA THR A 37 -11.34 10.87 10.51
C THR A 37 -10.44 9.82 9.84
N SER A 38 -9.90 10.14 8.67
CA SER A 38 -8.92 9.31 7.97
C SER A 38 -7.47 9.63 8.35
N ALA A 39 -7.23 10.60 9.23
CA ALA A 39 -5.90 11.10 9.50
C ALA A 39 -4.95 10.05 10.12
N PRO A 40 -5.36 9.22 11.09
CA PRO A 40 -4.48 8.15 11.61
C PRO A 40 -4.09 7.13 10.54
N ARG A 41 -5.05 6.71 9.70
CA ARG A 41 -4.82 5.80 8.57
C ARG A 41 -3.82 6.40 7.56
N ASP A 42 -4.06 7.64 7.16
CA ASP A 42 -3.22 8.35 6.20
C ASP A 42 -1.81 8.55 6.74
N ALA A 43 -1.68 8.88 8.03
CA ALA A 43 -0.39 9.04 8.71
C ALA A 43 0.41 7.74 8.72
N GLU A 44 -0.21 6.62 9.06
CA GLU A 44 0.47 5.32 9.08
C GLU A 44 1.01 4.96 7.69
N LEU A 45 0.18 5.12 6.67
CA LEU A 45 0.55 4.84 5.28
C LEU A 45 1.75 5.71 4.85
N LEU A 46 1.70 7.02 5.08
CA LEU A 46 2.75 7.96 4.69
C LEU A 46 4.04 7.77 5.49
N LEU A 47 3.96 7.39 6.76
CA LEU A 47 5.13 7.02 7.57
C LEU A 47 5.88 5.84 6.96
N VAL A 48 5.15 4.79 6.55
CA VAL A 48 5.76 3.63 5.88
C VAL A 48 6.38 4.06 4.54
N GLY A 49 5.70 4.90 3.76
CA GLY A 49 6.24 5.41 2.50
C GLY A 49 7.56 6.17 2.66
N LYS A 50 7.62 7.09 3.64
CA LYS A 50 8.85 7.82 3.97
C LYS A 50 9.97 6.87 4.44
N GLN A 51 9.65 5.90 5.28
CA GLN A 51 10.62 4.94 5.78
C GLN A 51 11.26 4.11 4.64
N ILE A 52 10.46 3.66 3.67
CA ILE A 52 10.94 2.91 2.50
C ILE A 52 11.92 3.77 1.70
N ARG A 53 11.53 5.01 1.38
CA ARG A 53 12.37 5.96 0.64
C ARG A 53 13.67 6.31 1.37
N GLU A 54 13.59 6.68 2.66
CA GLU A 54 14.74 7.09 3.46
C GLU A 54 15.78 5.98 3.64
N ARG A 55 15.34 4.72 3.62
CA ARG A 55 16.21 3.56 3.76
C ARG A 55 16.65 2.96 2.44
N ASP A 56 16.14 3.48 1.32
CA ASP A 56 16.41 2.94 -0.02
C ASP A 56 16.15 1.42 -0.08
N GLU A 57 14.98 1.01 0.45
CA GLU A 57 14.65 -0.42 0.61
C GLU A 57 13.95 -0.96 -0.64
N THR A 58 14.44 -2.07 -1.18
CA THR A 58 13.62 -2.88 -2.10
C THR A 58 12.47 -3.49 -1.31
N ALA A 59 11.24 -3.10 -1.62
CA ALA A 59 10.07 -3.40 -0.80
C ALA A 59 8.86 -3.92 -1.59
N LEU A 60 8.03 -4.69 -0.89
CA LEU A 60 6.66 -4.99 -1.24
C LEU A 60 5.75 -4.51 -0.11
N VAL A 61 4.73 -3.74 -0.44
CA VAL A 61 3.71 -3.28 0.50
C VAL A 61 2.36 -3.81 0.04
N PHE A 62 1.62 -4.46 0.93
CA PHE A 62 0.30 -4.98 0.60
C PHE A 62 -0.61 -5.07 1.83
N GLY A 63 -1.90 -5.06 1.57
CA GLY A 63 -2.95 -5.22 2.55
C GLY A 63 -4.20 -4.44 2.21
N ASP A 64 -5.18 -4.54 3.08
CA ASP A 64 -6.35 -3.68 3.06
C ASP A 64 -5.98 -2.33 3.66
N LEU A 65 -5.89 -1.32 2.80
CA LEU A 65 -5.55 0.03 3.25
C LEU A 65 -6.76 0.85 3.70
N ASN A 66 -7.95 0.27 3.64
CA ASN A 66 -9.21 0.97 3.92
C ASN A 66 -9.34 2.30 3.14
N ASP A 67 -8.76 2.32 1.95
CA ASP A 67 -8.73 3.48 1.06
C ASP A 67 -8.83 3.05 -0.41
N VAL A 68 -9.35 3.91 -1.25
CA VAL A 68 -9.50 3.60 -2.67
C VAL A 68 -8.25 4.01 -3.47
N ALA A 69 -8.02 3.30 -4.57
CA ALA A 69 -6.85 3.50 -5.43
C ALA A 69 -6.63 4.93 -5.95
N TRP A 70 -7.71 5.68 -6.09
CA TRP A 70 -7.71 7.05 -6.62
C TRP A 70 -7.77 8.12 -5.54
N SER A 71 -7.70 7.76 -4.27
CA SER A 71 -7.66 8.72 -3.18
C SER A 71 -6.41 9.60 -3.25
N HIS A 72 -6.48 10.73 -2.59
CA HIS A 72 -5.32 11.62 -2.48
C HIS A 72 -4.19 10.96 -1.69
N SER A 73 -4.52 10.31 -0.57
CA SER A 73 -3.53 9.69 0.32
C SER A 73 -2.82 8.49 -0.33
N THR A 74 -3.56 7.64 -1.05
CA THR A 74 -2.95 6.53 -1.80
C THR A 74 -2.02 7.03 -2.92
N ARG A 75 -2.41 8.10 -3.64
CA ARG A 75 -1.55 8.69 -4.68
C ARG A 75 -0.31 9.37 -4.08
N LEU A 76 -0.48 10.08 -2.96
CA LEU A 76 0.64 10.71 -2.26
C LEU A 76 1.62 9.65 -1.72
N PHE A 77 1.10 8.57 -1.12
CA PHE A 77 1.93 7.43 -0.69
C PHE A 77 2.79 6.87 -1.83
N LYS A 78 2.19 6.64 -3.00
CA LYS A 78 2.92 6.11 -4.16
C LYS A 78 4.10 7.01 -4.55
N LYS A 79 3.91 8.33 -4.55
CA LYS A 79 4.97 9.30 -4.86
C LYS A 79 6.02 9.42 -3.76
N VAL A 80 5.59 9.41 -2.49
CA VAL A 80 6.48 9.49 -1.33
C VAL A 80 7.35 8.25 -1.21
N SER A 81 6.78 7.07 -1.44
CA SER A 81 7.49 5.79 -1.34
C SER A 81 8.27 5.41 -2.59
N GLU A 82 8.01 6.07 -3.71
CA GLU A 82 8.55 5.73 -5.04
C GLU A 82 8.20 4.30 -5.49
N LEU A 83 7.13 3.74 -4.94
CA LEU A 83 6.64 2.41 -5.30
C LEU A 83 5.67 2.46 -6.48
N LEU A 84 5.60 1.37 -7.21
CA LEU A 84 4.67 1.14 -8.30
C LEU A 84 3.40 0.45 -7.81
N ASP A 85 2.23 0.91 -8.26
CA ASP A 85 0.97 0.21 -8.00
C ASP A 85 0.82 -0.99 -8.95
N ALA A 86 0.72 -2.18 -8.39
CA ALA A 86 0.60 -3.44 -9.13
C ALA A 86 -0.61 -3.51 -10.08
N ARG A 87 -1.64 -2.71 -9.85
CA ARG A 87 -2.89 -2.69 -10.64
C ARG A 87 -2.78 -1.90 -11.93
N ILE A 88 -1.84 -0.96 -12.05
CA ILE A 88 -1.72 -0.09 -13.21
C ILE A 88 -1.57 -0.93 -14.49
N GLY A 89 -2.46 -0.67 -15.46
CA GLY A 89 -2.52 -1.41 -16.72
C GLY A 89 -3.13 -2.83 -16.64
N ARG A 90 -3.63 -3.28 -15.47
CA ARG A 90 -4.16 -4.64 -15.26
C ARG A 90 -5.62 -4.70 -14.81
N GLY A 91 -6.13 -3.64 -14.17
CA GLY A 91 -7.53 -3.54 -13.73
C GLY A 91 -7.68 -3.03 -12.32
N MET A 92 -8.92 -2.80 -11.90
CA MET A 92 -9.23 -2.21 -10.60
C MET A 92 -9.13 -3.20 -9.44
N PHE A 93 -9.32 -4.50 -9.68
CA PHE A 93 -9.32 -5.54 -8.65
C PHE A 93 -10.20 -5.18 -7.46
N ASN A 94 -11.48 -4.88 -7.71
CA ASN A 94 -12.45 -4.54 -6.67
C ASN A 94 -12.65 -5.76 -5.77
N THR A 95 -12.13 -5.71 -4.56
CA THR A 95 -12.11 -6.80 -3.58
C THR A 95 -13.22 -6.71 -2.56
N PHE A 96 -13.49 -5.53 -2.08
CA PHE A 96 -14.54 -5.24 -1.12
C PHE A 96 -15.81 -4.71 -1.84
N HIS A 97 -17.01 -5.07 -1.56
CA HIS A 97 -17.53 -6.08 -0.65
C HIS A 97 -17.88 -7.35 -1.45
N ALA A 98 -17.33 -8.50 -1.07
CA ALA A 98 -17.47 -9.74 -1.83
C ALA A 98 -18.95 -10.17 -1.96
N HIS A 99 -19.76 -9.99 -0.91
CA HIS A 99 -21.17 -10.39 -0.86
C HIS A 99 -22.12 -9.46 -1.61
N TYR A 100 -21.67 -8.24 -2.00
CA TYR A 100 -22.51 -7.29 -2.74
C TYR A 100 -22.03 -7.16 -4.19
N ARG A 101 -22.90 -7.53 -5.13
CA ARG A 101 -22.52 -7.64 -6.55
C ARG A 101 -22.27 -6.28 -7.22
N PHE A 102 -22.93 -5.23 -6.76
CA PHE A 102 -22.92 -3.90 -7.38
C PHE A 102 -22.19 -2.84 -6.57
N LEU A 103 -21.77 -3.16 -5.33
CA LEU A 103 -21.08 -2.24 -4.43
C LEU A 103 -19.72 -2.84 -4.11
N ARG A 104 -18.73 -2.55 -4.94
CA ARG A 104 -17.38 -3.09 -4.80
C ARG A 104 -16.31 -2.05 -5.01
N TRP A 105 -15.37 -1.99 -4.08
CA TRP A 105 -14.25 -1.05 -4.08
C TRP A 105 -12.91 -1.78 -4.02
N PRO A 106 -11.83 -1.19 -4.60
CA PRO A 106 -10.48 -1.71 -4.53
C PRO A 106 -9.78 -1.20 -3.27
N LEU A 107 -10.09 -1.77 -2.10
CA LEU A 107 -9.49 -1.39 -0.82
C LEU A 107 -8.18 -2.12 -0.55
N ASP A 108 -8.00 -3.30 -1.15
CA ASP A 108 -6.77 -4.07 -1.04
C ASP A 108 -5.76 -3.62 -2.09
N HIS A 109 -4.57 -3.31 -1.63
CA HIS A 109 -3.50 -2.76 -2.45
C HIS A 109 -2.28 -3.66 -2.47
N ILE A 110 -1.52 -3.59 -3.56
CA ILE A 110 -0.19 -4.16 -3.67
C ILE A 110 0.70 -3.12 -4.36
N PHE A 111 1.76 -2.71 -3.67
CA PHE A 111 2.80 -1.85 -4.23
C PHE A 111 4.13 -2.59 -4.21
N GLN A 112 4.97 -2.29 -5.19
CA GLN A 112 6.27 -2.92 -5.34
C GLN A 112 7.34 -1.91 -5.75
N SER A 113 8.57 -2.17 -5.35
CA SER A 113 9.73 -1.46 -5.88
C SER A 113 9.95 -1.73 -7.37
N PRO A 114 10.60 -0.82 -8.11
CA PRO A 114 10.77 -0.90 -9.57
C PRO A 114 11.50 -2.16 -10.05
N GLU A 115 12.31 -2.78 -9.20
CA GLU A 115 13.05 -4.01 -9.50
C GLU A 115 12.15 -5.24 -9.65
N PHE A 116 10.86 -5.12 -9.32
CA PHE A 116 9.92 -6.22 -9.48
C PHE A 116 9.12 -6.12 -10.78
N GLN A 117 9.05 -7.22 -11.49
CA GLN A 117 8.09 -7.42 -12.58
C GLN A 117 6.92 -8.25 -12.12
N ILE A 118 5.71 -7.81 -12.42
CA ILE A 118 4.49 -8.58 -12.17
C ILE A 118 4.31 -9.60 -13.29
N LYS A 119 4.36 -10.87 -12.96
CA LYS A 119 4.13 -11.97 -13.91
C LYS A 119 2.67 -12.40 -13.97
N GLN A 120 1.96 -12.27 -12.87
CA GLN A 120 0.55 -12.60 -12.79
C GLN A 120 -0.10 -11.82 -11.65
N MET A 121 -1.32 -11.38 -11.87
CA MET A 121 -2.19 -10.82 -10.83
C MET A 121 -3.62 -11.28 -11.08
N ALA A 122 -4.32 -11.69 -10.04
CA ALA A 122 -5.69 -12.18 -10.14
C ALA A 122 -6.47 -11.94 -8.85
N LYS A 123 -7.74 -11.60 -9.00
CA LYS A 123 -8.71 -11.70 -7.93
C LYS A 123 -9.20 -13.15 -7.88
N LEU A 124 -9.11 -13.79 -6.73
CA LEU A 124 -9.52 -15.17 -6.55
C LEU A 124 -11.00 -15.28 -6.22
N SER A 125 -11.49 -16.51 -6.12
CA SER A 125 -12.88 -16.81 -5.75
C SER A 125 -13.14 -16.44 -4.29
N ASP A 126 -14.40 -16.20 -3.99
CA ASP A 126 -14.89 -15.98 -2.64
C ASP A 126 -14.50 -17.17 -1.72
N ILE A 127 -14.00 -16.85 -0.55
CA ILE A 127 -13.58 -17.80 0.49
C ILE A 127 -14.39 -17.65 1.79
N GLY A 128 -15.50 -16.91 1.75
CA GLY A 128 -16.34 -16.63 2.92
C GLY A 128 -15.96 -15.34 3.67
N SER A 129 -14.98 -14.57 3.19
CA SER A 129 -14.67 -13.23 3.68
C SER A 129 -15.51 -12.19 2.93
N ASP A 130 -15.67 -11.01 3.52
CA ASP A 130 -16.22 -9.84 2.83
C ASP A 130 -15.26 -9.22 1.81
N HIS A 131 -13.99 -9.66 1.80
CA HIS A 131 -13.02 -9.36 0.77
C HIS A 131 -12.69 -10.58 -0.10
N PHE A 132 -12.55 -10.37 -1.41
CA PHE A 132 -11.96 -11.36 -2.30
C PHE A 132 -10.44 -11.37 -2.14
N PRO A 133 -9.79 -12.55 -2.06
CA PRO A 133 -8.34 -12.62 -2.07
C PRO A 133 -7.75 -12.11 -3.37
N ILE A 134 -6.60 -11.43 -3.28
CA ILE A 134 -5.75 -11.09 -4.42
C ILE A 134 -4.53 -11.99 -4.42
N TYR A 135 -4.23 -12.54 -5.60
CA TYR A 135 -2.99 -13.25 -5.87
C TYR A 135 -2.10 -12.37 -6.76
N ALA A 136 -0.83 -12.25 -6.40
CA ALA A 136 0.18 -11.64 -7.25
C ALA A 136 1.45 -12.48 -7.28
N LYS A 137 2.06 -12.61 -8.47
CA LYS A 137 3.33 -13.27 -8.69
C LYS A 137 4.33 -12.27 -9.23
N PHE A 138 5.42 -12.09 -8.50
CA PHE A 138 6.51 -11.19 -8.86
C PHE A 138 7.75 -11.96 -9.29
N GLN A 139 8.54 -11.33 -10.15
CA GLN A 139 9.91 -11.72 -10.44
C GLN A 139 10.81 -10.55 -10.09
N TYR A 140 11.85 -10.80 -9.31
CA TYR A 140 12.89 -9.82 -9.00
C TYR A 140 13.84 -9.70 -10.18
N CYS A 141 13.97 -8.50 -10.75
CA CYS A 141 14.71 -8.18 -11.96
C CYS A 141 15.37 -6.80 -11.84
N PRO A 142 16.39 -6.61 -10.98
CA PRO A 142 16.98 -5.29 -10.73
C PRO A 142 17.57 -4.63 -11.98
N ALA A 143 18.04 -5.43 -12.94
CA ALA A 143 18.55 -4.91 -14.22
C ALA A 143 17.49 -4.21 -15.09
N GLU A 144 16.22 -4.33 -14.76
CA GLU A 144 15.10 -3.75 -15.51
C GLU A 144 14.40 -2.60 -14.76
N GLU A 145 14.88 -2.23 -13.59
CA GLU A 145 14.39 -1.13 -12.77
C GLU A 145 14.14 0.15 -13.58
N HIS A 146 15.11 0.56 -14.38
CA HIS A 146 15.06 1.77 -15.22
C HIS A 146 13.98 1.75 -16.32
N LYS A 147 13.33 0.61 -16.56
CA LYS A 147 12.21 0.51 -17.49
C LYS A 147 10.88 0.97 -16.90
N HIS A 148 10.82 1.16 -15.61
CA HIS A 148 9.65 1.62 -14.91
C HIS A 148 9.73 3.14 -14.68
N GLU A 149 8.68 3.85 -15.06
CA GLU A 149 8.54 5.26 -14.75
C GLU A 149 7.99 5.39 -13.32
N VAL A 150 8.85 5.85 -12.41
CA VAL A 150 8.52 6.06 -11.01
C VAL A 150 8.07 7.51 -10.81
N GLU A 151 6.92 7.70 -10.21
CA GLU A 151 6.47 9.03 -9.79
C GLU A 151 7.12 9.36 -8.44
N THR A 152 7.79 10.52 -8.37
CA THR A 152 8.41 11.06 -7.15
C THR A 152 7.62 12.23 -6.60
N ALA A 153 7.56 12.33 -5.27
CA ALA A 153 6.94 13.47 -4.59
C ALA A 153 7.84 14.70 -4.73
N ASP A 154 7.24 15.83 -5.10
CA ASP A 154 7.91 17.12 -5.04
C ASP A 154 8.01 17.67 -3.59
N THR A 155 8.65 18.84 -3.42
CA THR A 155 8.85 19.45 -2.10
C THR A 155 7.52 19.78 -1.40
N GLY A 156 6.51 20.20 -2.17
CA GLY A 156 5.18 20.55 -1.64
C GLY A 156 4.43 19.28 -1.19
N GLU A 157 4.51 18.22 -1.98
CA GLU A 157 3.91 16.92 -1.65
C GLU A 157 4.60 16.26 -0.44
N MET A 158 5.92 16.41 -0.30
CA MET A 158 6.62 15.96 0.90
C MET A 158 6.20 16.73 2.15
N SER A 159 6.04 18.07 2.07
CA SER A 159 5.53 18.89 3.17
C SER A 159 4.10 18.46 3.55
N GLN A 160 3.25 18.21 2.58
CA GLN A 160 1.90 17.73 2.80
C GLN A 160 1.87 16.34 3.49
N ALA A 161 2.79 15.46 3.13
CA ALA A 161 2.93 14.17 3.81
C ALA A 161 3.32 14.37 5.28
N ASP A 162 4.23 15.30 5.59
CA ASP A 162 4.62 15.62 6.96
C ASP A 162 3.47 16.22 7.78
N GLU A 163 2.67 17.10 7.18
CA GLU A 163 1.47 17.67 7.80
C GLU A 163 0.45 16.57 8.16
N LYS A 164 0.14 15.69 7.20
CA LYS A 164 -0.78 14.55 7.44
C LYS A 164 -0.28 13.59 8.52
N ILE A 165 1.02 13.33 8.57
CA ILE A 165 1.63 12.51 9.62
C ILE A 165 1.50 13.18 10.99
N ALA A 166 1.70 14.49 11.07
CA ALA A 166 1.54 15.24 12.31
C ALA A 166 0.08 15.22 12.79
N GLU A 167 -0.87 15.52 11.90
CA GLU A 167 -2.31 15.48 12.16
C GLU A 167 -2.76 14.11 12.70
N GLY A 168 -2.42 13.03 12.02
CA GLY A 168 -2.80 11.69 12.46
C GLY A 168 -2.15 11.24 13.77
N ARG A 169 -0.97 11.78 14.13
CA ARG A 169 -0.35 11.55 15.45
C ARG A 169 -1.06 12.31 16.56
N GLU A 170 -1.55 13.51 16.28
CA GLU A 170 -2.31 14.31 17.26
C GLU A 170 -3.66 13.66 17.56
N GLU A 171 -4.33 13.12 16.55
CA GLU A 171 -5.63 12.43 16.71
C GLU A 171 -5.51 11.05 17.37
N ALA A 172 -4.37 10.39 17.28
CA ALA A 172 -4.12 9.08 17.89
C ALA A 172 -3.71 9.14 19.38
N ASN A 173 -3.56 10.35 19.98
CA ASN A 173 -3.21 10.58 21.38
C ASN A 173 -4.41 11.06 22.19
#